data_03fae38c40eed55357a46190f5274a05
#
_entry.id   03fae38c40eed55357a46190f5274a05
#
_cell.length_a   1.000
_cell.length_b   1.000
_cell.length_c   1.000
_cell.angle_alpha   90.00
_cell.angle_beta   90.00
_cell.angle_gamma   90.00
#
_symmetry.space_group_name_H-M   'P 1'
#
loop_
_entity.id
_entity.type
_entity.pdbx_description
1 polymer ?
#
loop_
_entity_poly.entity_id
_entity_poly.type
_entity_poly.pdbx_seq_one_letter_code
_entity_poly.pdbx_strand_id
1 'polypeptide(L)'
;MKHRAFRRRVLGALALLTALLPALFLLLPALSEETEPPALSPAAAAHRANVPEGNWIWIDLPQKTLTLYQGTEVLKRYPIASGTWETPSPIGVFYIPHRFAGELGGFGTRFLGLNVPWGQFGIHGTNRPGSIGSNASHGCIRLLTKDSEELYGKVGNWSRVVIQGGPYGQLDSSLRPLRPGDRNSHVAAVQQRLISLGYLYGNADGIYGAGTTAAVRRARKALGLQDGDEVDAAFYRAIGLILFE
;
A
#
# COMPACT_ATOMS: atom_id res chain seq x y z
N MET A 1 30.35 52.52 -49.64
CA MET A 1 30.93 52.10 -50.91
C MET A 1 30.16 50.91 -51.35
N LYS A 2 29.26 51.06 -52.30
CA LYS A 2 29.32 50.55 -53.69
C LYS A 2 29.23 48.99 -53.71
N HIS A 3 28.38 48.27 -54.45
CA HIS A 3 27.45 48.55 -55.58
C HIS A 3 26.64 47.23 -55.73
N ARG A 4 25.31 47.36 -56.01
CA ARG A 4 24.57 47.03 -57.24
C ARG A 4 24.60 45.55 -57.65
N ALA A 5 23.46 44.91 -57.63
CA ALA A 5 22.40 44.79 -58.60
C ALA A 5 22.81 44.07 -59.88
N PHE A 6 22.11 43.01 -60.29
CA PHE A 6 21.60 42.87 -61.64
C PHE A 6 20.47 41.84 -61.75
N ARG A 7 19.48 42.25 -62.50
CA ARG A 7 18.22 41.61 -62.92
C ARG A 7 18.48 40.59 -64.07
N ARG A 8 17.56 39.63 -64.26
CA ARG A 8 16.64 39.44 -65.42
C ARG A 8 16.14 37.99 -65.36
N ARG A 9 14.83 37.79 -65.28
CA ARG A 9 13.76 37.62 -66.25
C ARG A 9 14.12 36.61 -67.39
N VAL A 10 13.35 35.49 -67.49
CA VAL A 10 12.72 35.01 -68.68
C VAL A 10 11.42 34.27 -68.35
N LEU A 11 10.39 34.66 -69.05
CA LEU A 11 9.04 34.08 -69.09
C LEU A 11 9.04 32.80 -69.98
N GLY A 12 8.02 31.98 -69.76
CA GLY A 12 7.55 30.94 -70.68
C GLY A 12 6.63 30.01 -69.94
N ALA A 13 5.46 30.19 -69.90
CA ALA A 13 4.20 30.03 -70.63
C ALA A 13 3.78 28.55 -70.78
N LEU A 14 2.59 28.29 -70.20
CA LEU A 14 1.48 27.50 -70.72
C LEU A 14 1.54 25.99 -70.66
N ALA A 15 0.72 25.35 -69.84
CA ALA A 15 -0.48 24.65 -70.31
C ALA A 15 -1.27 24.07 -69.13
N LEU A 16 -2.54 24.39 -69.14
CA LEU A 16 -3.60 23.78 -68.33
C LEU A 16 -3.66 22.28 -68.55
N LEU A 17 -3.84 21.53 -67.46
CA LEU A 17 -4.74 20.37 -67.48
C LEU A 17 -5.39 20.22 -66.09
N THR A 18 -6.65 20.53 -66.06
CA THR A 18 -7.59 20.29 -64.96
C THR A 18 -7.86 18.81 -64.84
N ALA A 19 -7.60 18.26 -63.71
CA ALA A 19 -8.24 17.03 -63.23
C ALA A 19 -8.65 17.16 -61.79
N LEU A 20 -9.94 17.42 -61.59
CA LEU A 20 -10.64 17.26 -60.34
C LEU A 20 -10.50 15.82 -59.86
N LEU A 21 -9.89 15.61 -58.70
CA LEU A 21 -10.10 14.41 -57.88
C LEU A 21 -10.63 14.89 -56.52
N PRO A 22 -11.80 14.39 -56.06
CA PRO A 22 -12.30 14.73 -54.77
C PRO A 22 -11.42 14.06 -53.73
N ALA A 23 -10.85 14.87 -52.85
CA ALA A 23 -10.21 14.37 -51.61
C ALA A 23 -11.29 13.75 -50.76
N LEU A 24 -11.46 12.45 -50.84
CA LEU A 24 -12.21 11.65 -49.90
C LEU A 24 -11.35 11.57 -48.64
N PHE A 25 -11.53 12.53 -47.74
CA PHE A 25 -11.05 12.45 -46.38
C PHE A 25 -11.85 11.37 -45.68
N LEU A 26 -11.35 10.13 -45.74
CA LEU A 26 -11.78 9.06 -44.87
C LEU A 26 -11.46 9.51 -43.44
N LEU A 27 -12.48 10.00 -42.74
CA LEU A 27 -12.50 10.09 -41.29
C LEU A 27 -12.42 8.65 -40.76
N LEU A 28 -11.21 8.17 -40.58
CA LEU A 28 -10.99 7.01 -39.71
C LEU A 28 -11.25 7.52 -38.28
N PRO A 29 -12.24 6.95 -37.57
CA PRO A 29 -12.31 7.19 -36.14
C PRO A 29 -10.99 6.67 -35.58
N ALA A 30 -10.25 7.53 -34.91
CA ALA A 30 -9.18 7.12 -34.01
C ALA A 30 -9.82 6.16 -33.02
N LEU A 31 -9.65 4.89 -33.23
CA LEU A 31 -9.84 3.89 -32.18
C LEU A 31 -8.82 4.27 -31.11
N SER A 32 -9.30 5.01 -30.10
CA SER A 32 -8.61 5.04 -28.82
C SER A 32 -8.52 3.58 -28.40
N GLU A 33 -7.35 2.98 -28.56
CA GLU A 33 -7.02 1.77 -27.81
C GLU A 33 -7.20 2.17 -26.34
N GLU A 34 -8.36 1.88 -25.77
CA GLU A 34 -8.49 1.71 -24.35
C GLU A 34 -7.53 0.57 -24.01
N THR A 35 -6.32 0.92 -23.63
CA THR A 35 -5.39 -0.02 -23.03
C THR A 35 -6.08 -0.55 -21.79
N GLU A 36 -6.58 -1.77 -21.89
CA GLU A 36 -7.14 -2.48 -20.74
C GLU A 36 -6.12 -2.37 -19.60
N PRO A 37 -6.53 -1.87 -18.41
CA PRO A 37 -5.59 -1.73 -17.32
C PRO A 37 -4.94 -3.10 -17.05
N PRO A 38 -3.64 -3.15 -16.76
CA PRO A 38 -2.90 -4.40 -16.58
C PRO A 38 -3.65 -5.29 -15.60
N ALA A 39 -3.79 -6.57 -15.95
CA ALA A 39 -4.49 -7.57 -15.16
C ALA A 39 -3.98 -7.49 -13.71
N LEU A 40 -4.91 -7.30 -12.79
CA LEU A 40 -4.59 -7.21 -11.37
C LEU A 40 -3.92 -8.49 -10.91
N SER A 41 -2.88 -8.37 -10.08
CA SER A 41 -2.30 -9.54 -9.41
C SER A 41 -3.40 -10.35 -8.68
N PRO A 42 -3.25 -11.66 -8.48
CA PRO A 42 -4.24 -12.47 -7.76
C PRO A 42 -4.62 -11.90 -6.39
N ALA A 43 -3.69 -11.24 -5.71
CA ALA A 43 -3.95 -10.52 -4.46
C ALA A 43 -4.86 -9.29 -4.66
N ALA A 44 -4.67 -8.54 -5.74
CA ALA A 44 -5.50 -7.40 -6.07
C ALA A 44 -6.90 -7.83 -6.58
N ALA A 45 -6.99 -8.97 -7.26
CA ALA A 45 -8.27 -9.55 -7.66
C ALA A 45 -9.07 -10.07 -6.45
N ALA A 46 -8.42 -10.72 -5.50
CA ALA A 46 -9.04 -11.14 -4.22
C ALA A 46 -9.49 -9.92 -3.39
N HIS A 47 -8.81 -8.79 -3.51
CA HIS A 47 -9.23 -7.53 -2.89
C HIS A 47 -10.52 -6.97 -3.51
N ARG A 48 -10.70 -7.07 -4.83
CA ARG A 48 -11.94 -6.61 -5.50
C ARG A 48 -13.18 -7.40 -5.07
N ALA A 49 -13.03 -8.69 -4.79
CA ALA A 49 -14.14 -9.54 -4.36
C ALA A 49 -14.69 -9.17 -2.96
N ASN A 50 -13.95 -8.37 -2.18
CA ASN A 50 -14.30 -7.93 -0.82
C ASN A 50 -14.21 -6.41 -0.64
N VAL A 51 -14.55 -5.63 -1.68
CA VAL A 51 -14.59 -4.16 -1.56
C VAL A 51 -15.73 -3.77 -0.62
N PRO A 52 -15.47 -3.02 0.47
CA PRO A 52 -16.50 -2.58 1.39
C PRO A 52 -17.49 -1.64 0.72
N GLU A 53 -18.76 -1.74 1.09
CA GLU A 53 -19.69 -0.65 0.86
C GLU A 53 -19.27 0.55 1.72
N GLY A 54 -19.21 1.75 1.12
CA GLY A 54 -18.80 2.98 1.80
C GLY A 54 -17.29 3.30 1.68
N ASN A 55 -16.84 4.20 2.55
CA ASN A 55 -15.46 4.69 2.51
C ASN A 55 -14.52 3.76 3.30
N TRP A 56 -13.38 3.44 2.68
CA TRP A 56 -12.32 2.65 3.28
C TRP A 56 -10.93 3.20 2.94
N ILE A 57 -9.92 2.74 3.64
CA ILE A 57 -8.57 3.30 3.59
C ILE A 57 -7.59 2.22 3.12
N TRP A 58 -6.73 2.59 2.16
CA TRP A 58 -5.53 1.85 1.78
C TRP A 58 -4.29 2.64 2.17
N ILE A 59 -3.37 2.02 2.88
CA ILE A 59 -2.09 2.61 3.26
C ILE A 59 -0.95 1.81 2.64
N ASP A 60 -0.13 2.51 1.86
CA ASP A 60 1.10 1.99 1.30
C ASP A 60 2.28 2.58 2.07
N LEU A 61 2.89 1.77 2.94
CA LEU A 61 3.98 2.21 3.80
C LEU A 61 5.25 2.56 3.02
N PRO A 62 5.69 1.78 2.01
CA PRO A 62 6.81 2.14 1.14
C PRO A 62 6.61 3.47 0.41
N GLN A 63 5.43 3.67 -0.17
CA GLN A 63 5.11 4.89 -0.94
C GLN A 63 4.77 6.09 -0.06
N LYS A 64 4.65 5.89 1.27
CA LYS A 64 4.23 6.94 2.21
C LYS A 64 2.93 7.60 1.82
N THR A 65 1.96 6.79 1.40
CA THR A 65 0.65 7.28 0.97
C THR A 65 -0.49 6.59 1.70
N LEU A 66 -1.53 7.35 1.99
CA LEU A 66 -2.84 6.88 2.40
C LEU A 66 -3.83 7.27 1.31
N THR A 67 -4.55 6.29 0.79
CA THR A 67 -5.59 6.48 -0.22
C THR A 67 -6.95 6.21 0.39
N LEU A 68 -7.84 7.18 0.30
CA LEU A 68 -9.24 7.04 0.66
C LEU A 68 -10.03 6.59 -0.57
N TYR A 69 -10.79 5.53 -0.41
CA TYR A 69 -11.67 4.96 -1.42
C TYR A 69 -13.14 5.05 -1.03
N GLN A 70 -13.99 5.12 -2.04
CA GLN A 70 -15.42 4.79 -1.94
C GLN A 70 -15.70 3.64 -2.92
N GLY A 71 -16.05 2.47 -2.39
CA GLY A 71 -16.07 1.27 -3.23
C GLY A 71 -14.72 1.05 -3.92
N THR A 72 -14.68 1.11 -5.26
CA THR A 72 -13.45 1.02 -6.07
C THR A 72 -12.90 2.38 -6.50
N GLU A 73 -13.60 3.47 -6.24
CA GLU A 73 -13.21 4.82 -6.64
C GLU A 73 -12.22 5.43 -5.66
N VAL A 74 -11.15 6.04 -6.19
CA VAL A 74 -10.20 6.82 -5.39
C VAL A 74 -10.78 8.21 -5.14
N LEU A 75 -11.11 8.51 -3.89
CA LEU A 75 -11.57 9.84 -3.51
C LEU A 75 -10.41 10.81 -3.30
N LYS A 76 -9.36 10.37 -2.60
CA LYS A 76 -8.21 11.23 -2.31
C LYS A 76 -6.99 10.43 -1.86
N ARG A 77 -5.80 11.01 -2.09
CA ARG A 77 -4.52 10.52 -1.57
C ARG A 77 -3.91 11.56 -0.65
N TYR A 78 -3.30 11.07 0.44
CA TYR A 78 -2.65 11.88 1.46
C TYR A 78 -1.22 11.38 1.68
N PRO A 79 -0.22 12.26 1.76
CA PRO A 79 1.11 11.88 2.21
C PRO A 79 1.09 11.57 3.70
N ILE A 80 1.84 10.55 4.11
CA ILE A 80 1.89 10.11 5.50
C ILE A 80 3.33 10.03 6.04
N ALA A 81 3.45 9.98 7.37
CA ALA A 81 4.61 9.38 8.02
C ALA A 81 4.20 8.05 8.66
N SER A 82 5.13 7.12 8.75
CA SER A 82 4.93 5.79 9.32
C SER A 82 5.93 5.51 10.45
N GLY A 83 5.82 4.33 11.07
CA GLY A 83 6.73 3.86 12.10
C GLY A 83 8.16 3.73 11.63
N THR A 84 9.09 3.84 12.59
CA THR A 84 10.53 3.57 12.37
C THR A 84 10.78 2.06 12.23
N TRP A 85 12.03 1.70 11.96
CA TRP A 85 12.43 0.30 11.93
C TRP A 85 12.22 -0.41 13.29
N GLU A 86 12.50 0.29 14.38
CA GLU A 86 12.39 -0.21 15.75
C GLU A 86 10.93 -0.34 16.19
N THR A 87 10.09 0.55 15.71
CA THR A 87 8.67 0.62 16.04
C THR A 87 7.81 0.70 14.77
N PRO A 88 7.75 -0.39 13.98
CA PRO A 88 7.11 -0.38 12.68
C PRO A 88 5.59 -0.19 12.78
N SER A 89 5.03 0.41 11.75
CA SER A 89 3.58 0.44 11.58
C SER A 89 3.02 -0.96 11.40
N PRO A 90 1.80 -1.23 11.87
CA PRO A 90 1.16 -2.53 11.68
C PRO A 90 0.84 -2.75 10.20
N ILE A 91 0.95 -4.00 9.74
CA ILE A 91 0.61 -4.43 8.39
C ILE A 91 -0.51 -5.45 8.48
N GLY A 92 -1.52 -5.30 7.64
CA GLY A 92 -2.68 -6.18 7.63
C GLY A 92 -3.98 -5.45 7.34
N VAL A 93 -5.09 -6.08 7.73
CA VAL A 93 -6.44 -5.51 7.60
C VAL A 93 -6.97 -5.22 8.99
N PHE A 94 -7.32 -3.98 9.21
CA PHE A 94 -7.82 -3.46 10.48
C PHE A 94 -9.10 -2.68 10.27
N TYR A 95 -9.73 -2.26 11.38
CA TYR A 95 -10.91 -1.43 11.42
C TYR A 95 -10.74 -0.29 12.42
N ILE A 96 -11.57 0.72 12.33
CA ILE A 96 -11.57 1.91 13.19
C ILE A 96 -12.66 1.77 14.25
N PRO A 97 -12.47 1.12 15.40
CA PRO A 97 -13.49 1.02 16.45
C PRO A 97 -13.72 2.33 17.19
N HIS A 98 -12.69 3.20 17.29
CA HIS A 98 -12.73 4.41 18.10
C HIS A 98 -12.25 5.62 17.31
N ARG A 99 -12.90 6.76 17.55
CA ARG A 99 -12.59 8.02 16.89
C ARG A 99 -12.60 9.14 17.94
N PHE A 100 -11.57 9.96 17.95
CA PHE A 100 -11.44 11.08 18.88
C PHE A 100 -11.24 12.39 18.11
N ALA A 101 -11.86 13.46 18.60
CA ALA A 101 -11.73 14.82 18.09
C ALA A 101 -11.49 15.80 19.24
N GLY A 102 -10.66 16.79 19.03
CA GLY A 102 -10.25 17.80 20.01
C GLY A 102 -8.74 18.02 19.98
N GLU A 103 -8.23 18.82 20.87
CA GLU A 103 -6.79 19.04 21.02
C GLU A 103 -6.14 17.82 21.69
N LEU A 104 -5.37 17.06 20.93
CA LEU A 104 -4.77 15.79 21.33
C LEU A 104 -3.24 15.87 21.42
N GLY A 105 -2.69 17.06 21.60
CA GLY A 105 -1.25 17.30 21.72
C GLY A 105 -0.48 16.85 20.46
N GLY A 106 0.47 15.95 20.62
CA GLY A 106 1.29 15.43 19.53
C GLY A 106 0.52 14.68 18.44
N PHE A 107 -0.74 14.29 18.68
CA PHE A 107 -1.62 13.63 17.72
C PHE A 107 -2.47 14.61 16.89
N GLY A 108 -2.26 15.92 17.06
CA GLY A 108 -3.06 16.94 16.39
C GLY A 108 -4.47 17.02 16.95
N THR A 109 -5.46 17.17 16.06
CA THR A 109 -6.87 17.39 16.46
C THR A 109 -7.78 16.20 16.19
N ARG A 110 -7.29 15.16 15.53
CA ARG A 110 -8.08 13.95 15.16
C ARG A 110 -7.25 12.69 15.34
N PHE A 111 -7.90 11.67 15.87
CA PHE A 111 -7.32 10.34 16.03
C PHE A 111 -8.35 9.26 15.63
N LEU A 112 -7.93 8.36 14.74
CA LEU A 112 -8.68 7.19 14.31
C LEU A 112 -7.94 5.96 14.84
N GLY A 113 -8.44 5.37 15.92
CA GLY A 113 -7.84 4.19 16.57
C GLY A 113 -8.05 2.95 15.71
N LEU A 114 -7.03 2.09 15.63
CA LEU A 114 -7.08 0.82 14.89
C LEU A 114 -7.18 -0.36 15.87
N ASN A 115 -7.94 -1.40 15.49
CA ASN A 115 -8.08 -2.63 16.29
C ASN A 115 -6.90 -3.59 16.14
N VAL A 116 -5.70 -3.10 16.25
CA VAL A 116 -4.47 -3.93 16.19
C VAL A 116 -4.33 -4.73 17.48
N PRO A 117 -4.28 -6.09 17.43
CA PRO A 117 -4.32 -6.89 18.66
C PRO A 117 -3.07 -6.76 19.56
N TRP A 118 -1.92 -6.40 18.98
CA TRP A 118 -0.65 -6.38 19.69
C TRP A 118 -0.22 -5.00 20.20
N GLY A 119 -1.05 -3.95 20.03
CA GLY A 119 -0.70 -2.62 20.54
C GLY A 119 -1.71 -1.54 20.17
N GLN A 120 -1.45 -0.34 20.66
CA GLN A 120 -2.27 0.84 20.36
C GLN A 120 -1.72 1.56 19.14
N PHE A 121 -2.45 1.52 18.06
CA PHE A 121 -2.11 2.17 16.81
C PHE A 121 -3.28 3.01 16.28
N GLY A 122 -2.96 4.02 15.51
CA GLY A 122 -3.97 4.88 14.92
C GLY A 122 -3.47 5.69 13.75
N ILE A 123 -4.41 6.38 13.10
CA ILE A 123 -4.18 7.38 12.07
C ILE A 123 -4.54 8.72 12.68
N HIS A 124 -3.64 9.69 12.64
CA HIS A 124 -3.85 10.97 13.35
C HIS A 124 -3.12 12.13 12.69
N GLY A 125 -3.46 13.36 13.08
CA GLY A 125 -2.72 14.56 12.73
C GLY A 125 -1.35 14.61 13.40
N THR A 126 -0.52 15.60 13.06
CA THR A 126 0.77 15.80 13.71
C THR A 126 1.08 17.26 13.90
N ASN A 127 1.67 17.59 15.04
CA ASN A 127 2.30 18.89 15.30
C ASN A 127 3.73 18.98 14.72
N ARG A 128 4.20 17.93 14.01
CA ARG A 128 5.51 17.88 13.33
C ARG A 128 5.32 17.66 11.85
N PRO A 129 4.84 18.65 11.08
CA PRO A 129 4.52 18.48 9.65
C PRO A 129 5.73 18.07 8.80
N GLY A 130 6.95 18.47 9.17
CA GLY A 130 8.17 18.05 8.51
C GLY A 130 8.50 16.55 8.62
N SER A 131 7.76 15.79 9.45
CA SER A 131 7.92 14.32 9.52
C SER A 131 7.17 13.58 8.41
N ILE A 132 6.25 14.23 7.72
CA ILE A 132 5.48 13.60 6.64
C ILE A 132 6.42 13.20 5.49
N GLY A 133 6.22 12.00 4.96
CA GLY A 133 7.11 11.38 3.96
C GLY A 133 8.21 10.49 4.55
N SER A 134 8.34 10.41 5.88
CA SER A 134 9.43 9.66 6.52
C SER A 134 8.96 8.58 7.50
N ASN A 135 9.90 7.74 7.97
CA ASN A 135 9.70 6.79 9.06
C ASN A 135 10.02 7.51 10.39
N ALA A 136 9.03 8.13 11.02
CA ALA A 136 9.25 9.04 12.14
C ALA A 136 8.31 8.82 13.34
N SER A 137 7.43 7.81 13.30
CA SER A 137 6.50 7.53 14.39
C SER A 137 6.89 6.28 15.18
N HIS A 138 6.20 6.05 16.29
CA HIS A 138 6.27 4.80 17.06
C HIS A 138 5.23 3.78 16.58
N GLY A 139 4.93 3.78 15.26
CA GLY A 139 4.02 2.84 14.62
C GLY A 139 2.71 3.45 14.13
N CYS A 140 2.23 4.55 14.71
CA CYS A 140 1.06 5.25 14.21
C CYS A 140 1.30 5.87 12.83
N ILE A 141 0.22 6.03 12.06
CA ILE A 141 0.23 6.73 10.78
C ILE A 141 -0.04 8.21 11.02
N ARG A 142 0.88 9.07 10.61
CA ARG A 142 0.74 10.52 10.75
C ARG A 142 0.30 11.16 9.46
N LEU A 143 -0.63 12.10 9.57
CA LEU A 143 -1.09 13.00 8.52
C LEU A 143 -0.79 14.44 8.90
N LEU A 144 -0.80 15.35 7.95
CA LEU A 144 -0.97 16.76 8.28
C LEU A 144 -2.30 16.94 9.03
N THR A 145 -2.35 17.86 9.99
CA THR A 145 -3.55 18.07 10.82
C THR A 145 -4.79 18.32 9.98
N LYS A 146 -4.70 19.20 8.97
CA LYS A 146 -5.80 19.47 8.02
C LYS A 146 -6.28 18.22 7.27
N ASP A 147 -5.35 17.34 6.88
CA ASP A 147 -5.67 16.13 6.15
C ASP A 147 -6.33 15.09 7.07
N SER A 148 -5.91 15.04 8.34
CA SER A 148 -6.54 14.18 9.35
C SER A 148 -7.96 14.63 9.67
N GLU A 149 -8.23 15.93 9.69
CA GLU A 149 -9.56 16.52 9.89
C GLU A 149 -10.50 16.17 8.74
N GLU A 150 -10.01 16.31 7.51
CA GLU A 150 -10.77 15.95 6.31
C GLU A 150 -11.08 14.44 6.29
N LEU A 151 -10.06 13.59 6.49
CA LEU A 151 -10.22 12.14 6.52
C LEU A 151 -11.22 11.72 7.61
N TYR A 152 -11.12 12.33 8.80
CA TYR A 152 -12.03 12.07 9.91
C TYR A 152 -13.50 12.31 9.54
N GLY A 153 -13.79 13.34 8.75
CA GLY A 153 -15.13 13.63 8.24
C GLY A 153 -15.64 12.62 7.18
N LYS A 154 -14.74 11.86 6.57
CA LYS A 154 -15.06 10.94 5.47
C LYS A 154 -15.22 9.49 5.90
N VAL A 155 -14.63 9.08 7.02
CA VAL A 155 -14.69 7.69 7.50
C VAL A 155 -15.48 7.61 8.80
N GLY A 156 -16.12 6.47 9.04
CA GLY A 156 -16.90 6.18 10.25
C GLY A 156 -16.22 5.16 11.17
N ASN A 157 -16.89 4.83 12.26
CA ASN A 157 -16.53 3.67 13.04
C ASN A 157 -16.68 2.42 12.19
N TRP A 158 -15.76 1.48 12.39
CA TRP A 158 -15.66 0.22 11.65
C TRP A 158 -15.30 0.35 10.16
N SER A 159 -14.94 1.57 9.69
CA SER A 159 -14.32 1.68 8.37
C SER A 159 -13.10 0.79 8.29
N ARG A 160 -12.99 0.08 7.17
CA ARG A 160 -11.88 -0.84 6.88
C ARG A 160 -10.61 -0.08 6.56
N VAL A 161 -9.49 -0.52 7.11
CA VAL A 161 -8.15 0.00 6.86
C VAL A 161 -7.24 -1.14 6.45
N VAL A 162 -6.70 -1.07 5.25
CA VAL A 162 -5.72 -2.03 4.73
C VAL A 162 -4.36 -1.35 4.75
N ILE A 163 -3.38 -1.96 5.40
CA ILE A 163 -2.01 -1.45 5.49
C ILE A 163 -1.08 -2.45 4.84
N GLN A 164 -0.39 -2.02 3.79
CA GLN A 164 0.58 -2.80 3.03
C GLN A 164 2.00 -2.37 3.36
N GLY A 165 2.88 -3.35 3.61
CA GLY A 165 4.27 -3.12 4.03
C GLY A 165 5.29 -3.19 2.91
N GLY A 166 4.93 -3.71 1.73
CA GLY A 166 5.86 -3.89 0.61
C GLY A 166 5.61 -5.16 -0.18
N PRO A 167 6.59 -5.60 -0.99
CA PRO A 167 6.42 -6.70 -1.94
C PRO A 167 6.18 -8.06 -1.27
N TYR A 168 6.57 -8.22 -0.02
CA TYR A 168 6.35 -9.45 0.75
C TYR A 168 5.05 -9.45 1.56
N GLY A 169 4.10 -8.59 1.21
CA GLY A 169 2.79 -8.52 1.87
C GLY A 169 2.89 -8.15 3.35
N GLN A 170 2.55 -9.08 4.23
CA GLN A 170 2.58 -8.88 5.68
C GLN A 170 4.00 -8.87 6.29
N LEU A 171 5.02 -9.22 5.51
CA LEU A 171 6.42 -9.29 5.98
C LEU A 171 7.23 -8.02 5.67
N ASP A 172 6.60 -6.98 5.16
CA ASP A 172 7.23 -5.74 4.68
C ASP A 172 8.35 -5.97 3.63
N SER A 173 9.45 -5.22 3.71
CA SER A 173 10.61 -5.37 2.82
C SER A 173 11.77 -6.12 3.48
N SER A 174 11.56 -6.70 4.68
CA SER A 174 12.64 -7.33 5.46
C SER A 174 12.13 -8.51 6.27
N LEU A 175 12.98 -9.51 6.40
CA LEU A 175 12.74 -10.66 7.24
C LEU A 175 13.38 -10.42 8.60
N ARG A 176 12.55 -10.28 9.62
CA ARG A 176 13.01 -10.16 11.01
C ARG A 176 13.06 -11.53 11.64
N PRO A 177 14.15 -11.94 12.30
CA PRO A 177 14.11 -13.05 13.23
C PRO A 177 13.07 -12.75 14.32
N LEU A 178 12.24 -13.75 14.67
CA LEU A 178 11.22 -13.60 15.69
C LEU A 178 11.50 -14.52 16.86
N ARG A 179 11.19 -14.03 18.06
CA ARG A 179 11.43 -14.73 19.34
C ARG A 179 10.20 -14.65 20.24
N PRO A 180 10.08 -15.56 21.21
CA PRO A 180 9.05 -15.45 22.25
C PRO A 180 9.06 -14.05 22.91
N GLY A 181 7.88 -13.43 22.98
CA GLY A 181 7.68 -12.07 23.48
C GLY A 181 7.52 -11.01 22.40
N ASP A 182 7.92 -11.27 21.16
CA ASP A 182 7.74 -10.34 20.04
C ASP A 182 6.27 -10.05 19.76
N ARG A 183 5.98 -8.82 19.31
CA ARG A 183 4.62 -8.35 19.01
C ARG A 183 4.65 -7.49 17.76
N ASN A 184 4.26 -8.06 16.62
CA ASN A 184 4.28 -7.34 15.35
C ASN A 184 3.55 -8.10 14.24
N SER A 185 3.48 -7.49 13.07
CA SER A 185 2.86 -8.05 11.86
C SER A 185 3.53 -9.33 11.36
N HIS A 186 4.86 -9.48 11.54
CA HIS A 186 5.59 -10.68 11.13
C HIS A 186 5.16 -11.88 11.97
N VAL A 187 4.95 -11.69 13.29
CA VAL A 187 4.39 -12.72 14.15
C VAL A 187 3.00 -13.12 13.66
N ALA A 188 2.14 -12.17 13.33
CA ALA A 188 0.81 -12.45 12.79
C ALA A 188 0.88 -13.26 11.49
N ALA A 189 1.79 -12.90 10.58
CA ALA A 189 1.99 -13.62 9.31
C ALA A 189 2.45 -15.07 9.54
N VAL A 190 3.41 -15.28 10.45
CA VAL A 190 3.88 -16.63 10.83
C VAL A 190 2.75 -17.43 11.47
N GLN A 191 1.99 -16.83 12.39
CA GLN A 191 0.84 -17.48 13.03
C GLN A 191 -0.20 -17.90 11.97
N GLN A 192 -0.56 -17.01 11.05
CA GLN A 192 -1.50 -17.32 9.98
C GLN A 192 -1.02 -18.52 9.13
N ARG A 193 0.28 -18.55 8.83
CA ARG A 193 0.87 -19.67 8.08
C ARG A 193 0.90 -20.97 8.89
N LEU A 194 1.25 -20.90 10.17
CA LEU A 194 1.21 -22.06 11.08
C LEU A 194 -0.21 -22.61 11.25
N ILE A 195 -1.23 -21.74 11.29
CA ILE A 195 -2.65 -22.14 11.30
C ILE A 195 -2.98 -22.89 10.01
N SER A 196 -2.62 -22.33 8.84
CA SER A 196 -2.89 -22.97 7.55
C SER A 196 -2.19 -24.33 7.37
N LEU A 197 -1.06 -24.53 8.05
CA LEU A 197 -0.31 -25.80 8.07
C LEU A 197 -0.73 -26.76 9.20
N GLY A 198 -1.68 -26.37 10.05
CA GLY A 198 -2.18 -27.19 11.15
C GLY A 198 -1.25 -27.25 12.39
N TYR A 199 -0.22 -26.41 12.46
CA TYR A 199 0.67 -26.34 13.62
C TYR A 199 0.18 -25.41 14.73
N LEU A 200 -0.70 -24.46 14.43
CA LEU A 200 -1.28 -23.52 15.40
C LEU A 200 -2.80 -23.53 15.29
N TYR A 201 -3.49 -23.45 16.42
CA TYR A 201 -4.94 -23.30 16.50
C TYR A 201 -5.29 -21.96 17.15
N GLY A 202 -6.38 -21.34 16.72
CA GLY A 202 -6.85 -20.04 17.20
C GLY A 202 -6.62 -18.91 16.22
N ASN A 203 -6.35 -17.71 16.72
CA ASN A 203 -6.22 -16.50 15.92
C ASN A 203 -4.75 -16.10 15.75
N ALA A 204 -4.45 -15.47 14.60
CA ALA A 204 -3.17 -14.81 14.37
C ALA A 204 -3.21 -13.41 15.01
N ASP A 205 -2.89 -13.34 16.29
CA ASP A 205 -2.99 -12.12 17.12
C ASP A 205 -1.72 -11.25 17.07
N GLY A 206 -0.68 -11.70 16.38
CA GLY A 206 0.60 -10.98 16.28
C GLY A 206 1.41 -10.97 17.57
N ILE A 207 1.06 -11.79 18.55
CA ILE A 207 1.76 -11.91 19.85
C ILE A 207 2.48 -13.25 19.91
N TYR A 208 3.81 -13.25 19.99
CA TYR A 208 4.59 -14.46 20.13
C TYR A 208 4.53 -15.00 21.56
N GLY A 209 3.39 -15.59 21.92
CA GLY A 209 3.14 -16.20 23.22
C GLY A 209 3.50 -17.68 23.27
N ALA A 210 3.12 -18.35 24.37
CA ALA A 210 3.40 -19.76 24.59
C ALA A 210 2.80 -20.68 23.50
N GLY A 211 1.60 -20.34 22.98
CA GLY A 211 0.96 -21.10 21.90
C GLY A 211 1.77 -21.07 20.61
N THR A 212 2.26 -19.89 20.22
CA THR A 212 3.13 -19.72 19.05
C THR A 212 4.47 -20.42 19.26
N THR A 213 5.07 -20.31 20.44
CA THR A 213 6.31 -21.02 20.82
C THR A 213 6.17 -22.52 20.62
N ALA A 214 5.11 -23.10 21.16
CA ALA A 214 4.85 -24.53 21.02
C ALA A 214 4.60 -24.96 19.57
N ALA A 215 3.90 -24.11 18.79
CA ALA A 215 3.64 -24.35 17.37
C ALA A 215 4.92 -24.32 16.53
N VAL A 216 5.79 -23.33 16.77
CA VAL A 216 7.10 -23.23 16.10
C VAL A 216 7.96 -24.43 16.39
N ARG A 217 8.08 -24.87 17.65
CA ARG A 217 8.83 -26.09 18.03
C ARG A 217 8.30 -27.32 17.32
N ARG A 218 6.96 -27.52 17.28
CA ARG A 218 6.35 -28.61 16.54
C ARG A 218 6.65 -28.57 15.04
N ALA A 219 6.52 -27.41 14.44
CA ALA A 219 6.79 -27.21 13.02
C ALA A 219 8.26 -27.43 12.69
N ARG A 220 9.21 -26.92 13.51
CA ARG A 220 10.67 -27.13 13.31
C ARG A 220 11.00 -28.62 13.32
N LYS A 221 10.50 -29.36 14.30
CA LYS A 221 10.69 -30.80 14.39
C LYS A 221 10.10 -31.53 13.18
N ALA A 222 8.88 -31.24 12.78
CA ALA A 222 8.20 -31.87 11.65
C ALA A 222 8.89 -31.60 10.30
N LEU A 223 9.51 -30.42 10.17
CA LEU A 223 10.20 -29.97 8.95
C LEU A 223 11.70 -30.29 8.94
N GLY A 224 12.20 -31.05 9.94
CA GLY A 224 13.60 -31.46 10.01
C GLY A 224 14.59 -30.32 10.29
N LEU A 225 14.11 -29.22 10.88
CA LEU A 225 14.95 -28.11 11.28
C LEU A 225 15.57 -28.35 12.67
N GLN A 226 16.64 -27.61 12.96
CA GLN A 226 17.25 -27.62 14.31
C GLN A 226 16.19 -27.25 15.36
N ASP A 227 16.22 -27.92 16.49
CA ASP A 227 15.34 -27.62 17.62
C ASP A 227 15.49 -26.18 18.07
N GLY A 228 14.37 -25.56 18.41
CA GLY A 228 14.32 -24.18 18.83
C GLY A 228 12.93 -23.57 18.74
N ASP A 229 12.83 -22.34 19.18
CA ASP A 229 11.57 -21.58 19.16
C ASP A 229 11.71 -20.21 18.47
N GLU A 230 12.84 -19.99 17.79
CA GLU A 230 13.02 -18.81 16.96
C GLU A 230 12.47 -19.04 15.55
N VAL A 231 11.96 -17.98 14.94
CA VAL A 231 11.62 -17.92 13.53
C VAL A 231 12.78 -17.22 12.83
N ASP A 232 13.64 -17.98 12.22
CA ASP A 232 14.79 -17.55 11.42
C ASP A 232 14.51 -17.66 9.93
N ALA A 233 15.46 -17.28 9.08
CA ALA A 233 15.32 -17.35 7.64
C ALA A 233 15.06 -18.80 7.15
N ALA A 234 15.67 -19.80 7.81
CA ALA A 234 15.44 -21.21 7.46
C ALA A 234 13.99 -21.62 7.77
N PHE A 235 13.45 -21.16 8.89
CA PHE A 235 12.07 -21.43 9.26
C PHE A 235 11.08 -20.74 8.30
N TYR A 236 11.29 -19.46 7.96
CA TYR A 236 10.45 -18.75 6.99
C TYR A 236 10.37 -19.51 5.66
N ARG A 237 11.52 -19.99 5.15
CA ARG A 237 11.57 -20.81 3.92
C ARG A 237 10.81 -22.12 4.09
N ALA A 238 11.08 -22.85 5.17
CA ALA A 238 10.49 -24.16 5.41
C ALA A 238 8.97 -24.15 5.52
N ILE A 239 8.39 -23.10 6.07
CA ILE A 239 6.94 -22.93 6.12
C ILE A 239 6.37 -22.28 4.84
N GLY A 240 7.19 -21.95 3.85
CA GLY A 240 6.78 -21.38 2.56
C GLY A 240 6.22 -19.96 2.66
N LEU A 241 6.72 -19.13 3.58
CA LEU A 241 6.43 -17.70 3.63
C LEU A 241 7.37 -16.90 2.72
N ILE A 242 8.53 -17.46 2.38
CA ILE A 242 9.44 -16.94 1.38
C ILE A 242 9.55 -17.98 0.29
N LEU A 243 9.20 -17.60 -0.93
CA LEU A 243 9.20 -18.47 -2.10
C LEU A 243 10.38 -18.21 -3.05
N PHE A 244 11.20 -17.18 -2.78
CA PHE A 244 12.27 -16.76 -3.69
C PHE A 244 13.60 -16.64 -2.92
N GLU A 245 14.64 -17.09 -3.54
CA GLU A 245 16.05 -16.82 -3.20
C GLU A 245 16.54 -15.58 -3.94
#